data_53f58e10de2d35a5cf44d176994a0ec8
#
_entry.id   53f58e10de2d35a5cf44d176994a0ec8
#
_cell.length_a   1.000
_cell.length_b   1.000
_cell.length_c   1.000
_cell.angle_alpha   90.00
_cell.angle_beta   90.00
_cell.angle_gamma   90.00
#
_symmetry.space_group_name_H-M   'P 1'
#
loop_
_entity.id
_entity.type
_entity.pdbx_description
1 polymer ?
#
loop_
_entity_poly.entity_id
_entity_poly.type
_entity_poly.pdbx_seq_one_letter_code
_entity_poly.pdbx_strand_id
1 'polypeptide(L)'
;ILKYIQTETDYVETAHTETEIYWSVENNTLGEACLTVIEHTGEENFPGMMVNQPKTGSGQRRYRKGFTTTAKTKLSVCATLKNLVEANKMEIGSRRLIKELKNYVANGLKFEAKVGETDDLISATLLVLRISNHLAKYDDRIHDRMAQNADDDEFGFEEPLPLGII
;
A
#
# COMPACT_ATOMS: atom_id res chain seq x y z
N ILE A 1 -8.96 4.47 15.12
CA ILE A 1 -8.42 4.20 13.77
C ILE A 1 -9.05 5.17 12.77
N LEU A 2 -10.39 5.19 12.60
CA LEU A 2 -11.06 6.06 11.62
C LEU A 2 -10.75 7.55 11.81
N LYS A 3 -10.77 8.03 13.07
CA LYS A 3 -10.40 9.41 13.38
C LYS A 3 -8.94 9.72 13.00
N TYR A 4 -8.04 8.75 13.15
CA TYR A 4 -6.65 8.90 12.74
C TYR A 4 -6.52 9.02 11.22
N ILE A 5 -7.20 8.16 10.46
CA ILE A 5 -7.22 8.22 8.98
C ILE A 5 -7.72 9.59 8.52
N GLN A 6 -8.83 10.10 9.08
CA GLN A 6 -9.35 11.43 8.76
C GLN A 6 -8.32 12.53 9.02
N THR A 7 -7.68 12.52 10.19
CA THR A 7 -6.69 13.55 10.55
C THR A 7 -5.49 13.55 9.60
N GLU A 8 -4.96 12.37 9.23
CA GLU A 8 -3.81 12.28 8.32
C GLU A 8 -4.19 12.67 6.89
N THR A 9 -5.37 12.29 6.41
CA THR A 9 -5.85 12.70 5.10
C THR A 9 -6.12 14.20 5.03
N ASP A 10 -6.75 14.79 6.05
CA ASP A 10 -6.97 16.25 6.14
C ASP A 10 -5.65 17.01 6.11
N TYR A 11 -4.61 16.50 6.79
CA TYR A 11 -3.27 17.10 6.78
C TYR A 11 -2.66 17.08 5.38
N VAL A 12 -2.72 15.96 4.68
CA VAL A 12 -2.18 15.82 3.33
C VAL A 12 -2.94 16.69 2.33
N GLU A 13 -4.28 16.75 2.38
CA GLU A 13 -5.09 17.64 1.55
C GLU A 13 -4.77 19.12 1.78
N THR A 14 -4.54 19.52 3.02
CA THR A 14 -4.18 20.90 3.36
C THR A 14 -2.77 21.26 2.87
N ALA A 15 -1.84 20.31 2.92
CA ALA A 15 -0.46 20.53 2.51
C ALA A 15 -0.26 20.46 0.98
N HIS A 16 -1.11 19.69 0.27
CA HIS A 16 -0.97 19.40 -1.17
C HIS A 16 -2.32 19.47 -1.88
N THR A 17 -2.75 20.67 -2.23
CA THR A 17 -4.08 20.99 -2.80
C THR A 17 -4.42 20.30 -4.12
N GLU A 18 -3.46 19.66 -4.79
CA GLU A 18 -3.65 18.92 -6.06
C GLU A 18 -3.37 17.42 -5.93
N THR A 19 -3.19 16.90 -4.72
CA THR A 19 -2.82 15.51 -4.51
C THR A 19 -4.06 14.63 -4.32
N GLU A 20 -4.21 13.63 -5.18
CA GLU A 20 -5.22 12.60 -5.00
C GLU A 20 -4.81 11.66 -3.86
N ILE A 21 -5.68 11.49 -2.89
CA ILE A 21 -5.45 10.61 -1.73
C ILE A 21 -6.13 9.28 -1.97
N TYR A 22 -5.35 8.22 -1.89
CA TYR A 22 -5.85 6.85 -1.98
C TYR A 22 -5.58 6.09 -0.68
N TRP A 23 -6.56 5.37 -0.20
CA TRP A 23 -6.43 4.56 0.99
C TRP A 23 -7.17 3.23 0.87
N SER A 24 -6.85 2.29 1.73
CA SER A 24 -7.55 1.01 1.84
C SER A 24 -7.36 0.37 3.20
N VAL A 25 -8.12 -0.68 3.44
CA VAL A 25 -8.08 -1.49 4.66
C VAL A 25 -7.79 -2.94 4.29
N GLU A 26 -6.94 -3.60 5.06
CA GLU A 26 -6.75 -5.03 4.92
C GLU A 26 -8.00 -5.76 5.44
N ASN A 27 -8.63 -6.55 4.56
CA ASN A 27 -9.85 -7.30 4.89
C ASN A 27 -9.49 -8.61 5.62
N ASN A 28 -9.12 -8.45 6.87
CA ASN A 28 -8.94 -9.54 7.84
C ASN A 28 -9.73 -9.17 9.12
N THR A 29 -9.72 -10.00 10.13
CA THR A 29 -10.51 -9.92 11.37
C THR A 29 -10.82 -8.50 11.86
N LEU A 30 -9.80 -7.69 12.16
CA LEU A 30 -9.98 -6.30 12.59
C LEU A 30 -10.38 -5.38 11.43
N GLY A 31 -9.86 -5.62 10.25
CA GLY A 31 -10.17 -4.85 9.07
C GLY A 31 -11.63 -5.01 8.64
N GLU A 32 -12.22 -6.19 8.79
CA GLU A 32 -13.67 -6.39 8.53
C GLU A 32 -14.54 -5.53 9.44
N ALA A 33 -14.18 -5.41 10.71
CA ALA A 33 -14.87 -4.52 11.63
C ALA A 33 -14.74 -3.04 11.20
N CYS A 34 -13.54 -2.61 10.78
CA CYS A 34 -13.33 -1.26 10.24
C CYS A 34 -14.16 -1.03 8.97
N LEU A 35 -14.16 -1.98 8.04
CA LEU A 35 -14.94 -1.89 6.81
C LEU A 35 -16.44 -1.81 7.06
N THR A 36 -16.95 -2.54 8.04
CA THR A 36 -18.35 -2.45 8.48
C THR A 36 -18.68 -1.06 9.00
N VAL A 37 -17.82 -0.45 9.80
CA VAL A 37 -18.04 0.92 10.31
C VAL A 37 -17.96 1.94 9.17
N ILE A 38 -17.01 1.80 8.24
CA ILE A 38 -16.93 2.66 7.04
C ILE A 38 -18.21 2.56 6.21
N GLU A 39 -18.75 1.36 6.03
CA GLU A 39 -19.98 1.13 5.29
C GLU A 39 -21.21 1.78 5.96
N HIS A 40 -21.29 1.70 7.30
CA HIS A 40 -22.36 2.34 8.07
C HIS A 40 -22.24 3.86 8.12
N THR A 41 -21.02 4.39 8.14
CA THR A 41 -20.77 5.83 8.17
C THR A 41 -21.00 6.46 6.80
N GLY A 42 -20.83 5.70 5.73
CA GLY A 42 -20.74 6.17 4.35
C GLY A 42 -19.29 6.47 3.95
N GLU A 43 -18.85 5.84 2.87
CA GLU A 43 -17.48 5.97 2.36
C GLU A 43 -17.17 7.42 1.94
N GLU A 44 -18.20 8.13 1.45
CA GLU A 44 -18.18 9.54 1.05
C GLU A 44 -17.89 10.52 2.20
N ASN A 45 -17.99 10.09 3.44
CA ASN A 45 -17.68 10.91 4.62
C ASN A 45 -16.19 10.83 5.03
N PHE A 46 -15.39 10.07 4.27
CA PHE A 46 -13.94 9.99 4.48
C PHE A 46 -13.21 10.72 3.34
N PRO A 47 -12.18 11.53 3.66
CA PRO A 47 -11.39 12.19 2.62
C PRO A 47 -10.64 11.17 1.76
N GLY A 48 -10.47 11.50 0.48
CA GLY A 48 -9.79 10.66 -0.49
C GLY A 48 -10.64 9.51 -1.03
N MET A 49 -10.02 8.61 -1.75
CA MET A 49 -10.67 7.52 -2.47
C MET A 49 -10.28 6.15 -1.90
N MET A 50 -11.27 5.37 -1.51
CA MET A 50 -11.04 4.00 -1.06
C MET A 50 -10.76 3.07 -2.25
N VAL A 51 -9.61 2.41 -2.23
CA VAL A 51 -9.24 1.43 -3.24
C VAL A 51 -9.61 0.02 -2.78
N ASN A 52 -10.33 -0.69 -3.62
CA ASN A 52 -10.83 -2.03 -3.34
C ASN A 52 -10.18 -3.07 -4.27
N GLN A 53 -9.92 -4.25 -3.75
CA GLN A 53 -9.38 -5.36 -4.54
C GLN A 53 -10.42 -5.87 -5.53
N PRO A 54 -10.09 -5.95 -6.86
CA PRO A 54 -10.98 -6.56 -7.83
C PRO A 54 -11.17 -8.05 -7.56
N LYS A 55 -12.40 -8.53 -7.65
CA LYS A 55 -12.66 -9.98 -7.65
C LYS A 55 -12.26 -10.58 -8.98
N THR A 56 -11.37 -11.55 -8.94
CA THR A 56 -11.00 -12.39 -10.06
C THR A 56 -11.98 -13.57 -10.13
N GLY A 57 -12.86 -13.60 -11.13
CA GLY A 57 -13.79 -14.72 -11.34
C GLY A 57 -14.73 -14.50 -12.52
N SER A 58 -15.14 -15.58 -13.16
CA SER A 58 -16.12 -15.58 -14.25
C SER A 58 -17.50 -15.16 -13.70
N GLY A 59 -18.00 -14.02 -14.14
CA GLY A 59 -19.24 -13.43 -13.66
C GLY A 59 -19.04 -11.97 -13.26
N GLN A 60 -20.10 -11.26 -12.93
CA GLN A 60 -20.08 -9.85 -12.59
C GLN A 60 -18.88 -9.45 -11.74
N ARG A 61 -18.10 -8.47 -12.20
CA ARG A 61 -16.96 -7.89 -11.47
C ARG A 61 -17.48 -7.27 -10.15
N ARG A 62 -17.54 -8.05 -9.10
CA ARG A 62 -17.81 -7.54 -7.76
C ARG A 62 -16.50 -7.22 -7.10
N TYR A 63 -16.30 -5.99 -6.71
CA TYR A 63 -15.18 -5.60 -5.87
C TYR A 63 -15.42 -6.15 -4.46
N ARG A 64 -14.35 -6.68 -3.86
CA ARG A 64 -14.36 -7.01 -2.43
C ARG A 64 -13.85 -5.77 -1.70
N LYS A 65 -14.60 -5.31 -0.69
CA LYS A 65 -14.16 -4.17 0.12
C LYS A 65 -12.81 -4.46 0.77
N GLY A 66 -11.88 -3.50 0.64
CA GLY A 66 -10.51 -3.65 1.09
C GLY A 66 -9.66 -4.67 0.33
N PHE A 67 -8.53 -5.06 0.89
CA PHE A 67 -7.60 -6.03 0.32
C PHE A 67 -7.46 -7.26 1.21
N THR A 68 -7.61 -8.44 0.65
CA THR A 68 -7.35 -9.69 1.36
C THR A 68 -5.90 -10.10 1.20
N THR A 69 -5.19 -10.31 2.30
CA THR A 69 -3.83 -10.85 2.29
C THR A 69 -3.88 -12.38 2.41
N THR A 70 -3.29 -13.06 1.44
CA THR A 70 -3.05 -14.50 1.44
C THR A 70 -1.55 -14.76 1.50
N ALA A 71 -1.11 -15.97 1.87
CA ALA A 71 0.31 -16.32 1.86
C ALA A 71 0.96 -16.05 0.50
N LYS A 72 0.27 -16.38 -0.60
CA LYS A 72 0.74 -16.13 -1.97
C LYS A 72 0.90 -14.65 -2.29
N THR A 73 -0.10 -13.83 -1.94
CA THR A 73 -0.01 -12.37 -2.18
C THR A 73 1.03 -11.72 -1.30
N LYS A 74 1.14 -12.13 -0.02
CA LYS A 74 2.18 -11.64 0.90
C LYS A 74 3.58 -11.93 0.36
N LEU A 75 3.82 -13.16 -0.09
CA LEU A 75 5.11 -13.55 -0.68
C LEU A 75 5.47 -12.70 -1.90
N SER A 76 4.55 -12.53 -2.84
CA SER A 76 4.77 -11.75 -4.06
C SER A 76 5.11 -10.30 -3.74
N VAL A 77 4.38 -9.66 -2.83
CA VAL A 77 4.60 -8.25 -2.49
C VAL A 77 5.85 -8.05 -1.63
N CYS A 78 6.21 -9.02 -0.78
CA CYS A 78 7.51 -9.01 -0.10
C CYS A 78 8.68 -9.03 -1.09
N ALA A 79 8.57 -9.81 -2.17
CA ALA A 79 9.57 -9.78 -3.23
C ALA A 79 9.65 -8.41 -3.93
N THR A 80 8.49 -7.79 -4.20
CA THR A 80 8.44 -6.42 -4.74
C THR A 80 9.11 -5.42 -3.80
N LEU A 81 8.77 -5.43 -2.51
CA LEU A 81 9.38 -4.56 -1.51
C LEU A 81 10.91 -4.74 -1.47
N LYS A 82 11.37 -5.99 -1.45
CA LYS A 82 12.80 -6.29 -1.48
C LYS A 82 13.47 -5.68 -2.71
N ASN A 83 12.91 -5.90 -3.90
CA ASN A 83 13.47 -5.37 -5.14
C ASN A 83 13.53 -3.84 -5.15
N LEU A 84 12.49 -3.15 -4.67
CA LEU A 84 12.47 -1.69 -4.59
C LEU A 84 13.56 -1.16 -3.64
N VAL A 85 13.75 -1.80 -2.49
CA VAL A 85 14.79 -1.40 -1.53
C VAL A 85 16.19 -1.69 -2.09
N GLU A 86 16.42 -2.87 -2.68
CA GLU A 86 17.72 -3.25 -3.25
C GLU A 86 18.11 -2.41 -4.48
N ALA A 87 17.12 -1.99 -5.28
CA ALA A 87 17.33 -1.11 -6.43
C ALA A 87 17.39 0.38 -6.06
N ASN A 88 17.32 0.74 -4.78
CA ASN A 88 17.21 2.13 -4.29
C ASN A 88 16.02 2.92 -4.89
N LYS A 89 14.96 2.22 -5.29
CA LYS A 89 13.71 2.81 -5.81
C LYS A 89 12.70 3.17 -4.71
N MET A 90 13.06 2.99 -3.45
CA MET A 90 12.25 3.30 -2.30
C MET A 90 13.09 3.88 -1.18
N GLU A 91 12.79 5.11 -0.79
CA GLU A 91 13.38 5.75 0.38
C GLU A 91 12.51 5.47 1.62
N ILE A 92 13.13 5.04 2.72
CA ILE A 92 12.44 4.73 3.97
C ILE A 92 12.91 5.68 5.06
N GLY A 93 12.11 6.71 5.36
CA GLY A 93 12.40 7.67 6.43
C GLY A 93 12.01 7.17 7.83
N SER A 94 11.15 6.18 7.95
CA SER A 94 10.64 5.68 9.22
C SER A 94 11.64 4.76 9.92
N ARG A 95 12.21 5.23 11.04
CA ARG A 95 13.09 4.40 11.90
C ARG A 95 12.39 3.17 12.47
N ARG A 96 11.08 3.25 12.71
CA ARG A 96 10.26 2.13 13.19
C ARG A 96 10.12 1.06 12.12
N LEU A 97 9.79 1.43 10.89
CA LEU A 97 9.71 0.50 9.76
C LEU A 97 11.06 -0.17 9.52
N ILE A 98 12.17 0.58 9.56
CA ILE A 98 13.51 0.02 9.44
C ILE A 98 13.79 -1.02 10.54
N LYS A 99 13.35 -0.76 11.79
CA LYS A 99 13.49 -1.73 12.88
C LYS A 99 12.69 -3.01 12.60
N GLU A 100 11.45 -2.88 12.17
CA GLU A 100 10.63 -4.05 11.81
C GLU A 100 11.25 -4.84 10.66
N LEU A 101 11.72 -4.17 9.60
CA LEU A 101 12.39 -4.82 8.45
C LEU A 101 13.63 -5.62 8.87
N LYS A 102 14.43 -5.12 9.81
CA LYS A 102 15.59 -5.85 10.36
C LYS A 102 15.21 -7.12 11.13
N ASN A 103 13.99 -7.17 11.66
CA ASN A 103 13.46 -8.29 12.43
C ASN A 103 12.48 -9.16 11.63
N TYR A 104 12.31 -8.87 10.35
CA TYR A 104 11.45 -9.61 9.45
C TYR A 104 12.23 -10.73 8.78
N VAL A 105 11.77 -11.95 8.97
CA VAL A 105 12.51 -13.15 8.55
C VAL A 105 11.66 -14.06 7.67
N ALA A 106 12.35 -14.79 6.81
CA ALA A 106 11.75 -15.87 6.06
C ALA A 106 11.80 -17.16 6.91
N ASN A 107 10.64 -17.76 7.14
CA ASN A 107 10.49 -19.05 7.79
C ASN A 107 9.81 -20.00 6.81
N GLY A 108 10.59 -20.74 6.04
CA GLY A 108 10.11 -21.51 4.90
C GLY A 108 9.52 -20.61 3.82
N LEU A 109 8.23 -20.79 3.51
CA LEU A 109 7.49 -19.98 2.54
C LEU A 109 6.73 -18.80 3.19
N LYS A 110 6.93 -18.56 4.49
CA LYS A 110 6.26 -17.47 5.21
C LYS A 110 7.27 -16.38 5.53
N PHE A 111 6.78 -15.15 5.48
CA PHE A 111 7.51 -13.98 5.98
C PHE A 111 6.78 -13.48 7.23
N GLU A 112 7.50 -13.35 8.32
CA GLU A 112 6.95 -12.98 9.62
C GLU A 112 7.98 -12.25 10.49
N ALA A 113 7.52 -11.49 11.48
CA ALA A 113 8.40 -10.92 12.48
C ALA A 113 9.01 -12.02 13.36
N LYS A 114 10.22 -11.79 13.86
CA LYS A 114 10.80 -12.64 14.91
C LYS A 114 9.90 -12.69 16.13
N VAL A 115 9.97 -13.76 16.88
CA VAL A 115 9.20 -13.93 18.12
C VAL A 115 9.42 -12.73 19.06
N GLY A 116 8.32 -12.10 19.47
CA GLY A 116 8.33 -10.92 20.33
C GLY A 116 8.47 -9.59 19.62
N GLU A 117 8.57 -9.57 18.29
CA GLU A 117 8.57 -8.36 17.46
C GLU A 117 7.25 -8.24 16.68
N THR A 118 6.99 -7.06 16.09
CA THR A 118 5.79 -6.76 15.30
C THR A 118 6.14 -6.57 13.82
N ASP A 119 5.16 -6.76 12.92
CA ASP A 119 5.27 -6.49 11.48
C ASP A 119 4.13 -5.59 10.97
N ASP A 120 3.55 -4.78 11.83
CA ASP A 120 2.38 -3.95 11.51
C ASP A 120 2.70 -2.91 10.44
N LEU A 121 3.84 -2.21 10.57
CA LEU A 121 4.26 -1.22 9.58
C LEU A 121 4.68 -1.88 8.26
N ILE A 122 5.28 -3.07 8.33
CA ILE A 122 5.57 -3.85 7.11
C ILE A 122 4.28 -4.24 6.43
N SER A 123 3.29 -4.74 7.15
CA SER A 123 1.98 -5.11 6.61
C SER A 123 1.28 -3.92 5.97
N ALA A 124 1.33 -2.74 6.60
CA ALA A 124 0.84 -1.49 6.02
C ALA A 124 1.60 -1.12 4.73
N THR A 125 2.92 -1.22 4.73
CA THR A 125 3.76 -0.95 3.54
C THR A 125 3.43 -1.91 2.40
N LEU A 126 3.26 -3.20 2.69
CA LEU A 126 2.86 -4.19 1.69
C LEU A 126 1.47 -3.86 1.10
N LEU A 127 0.55 -3.35 1.90
CA LEU A 127 -0.76 -2.90 1.43
C LEU A 127 -0.63 -1.70 0.50
N VAL A 128 0.19 -0.70 0.85
CA VAL A 128 0.46 0.47 -0.01
C VAL A 128 1.03 0.04 -1.36
N LEU A 129 2.02 -0.86 -1.40
CA LEU A 129 2.57 -1.39 -2.65
C LEU A 129 1.52 -2.11 -3.50
N ARG A 130 0.57 -2.80 -2.87
CA ARG A 130 -0.54 -3.44 -3.60
C ARG A 130 -1.50 -2.41 -4.18
N ILE A 131 -1.82 -1.35 -3.44
CA ILE A 131 -2.64 -0.24 -3.92
C ILE A 131 -1.95 0.43 -5.10
N SER A 132 -0.68 0.78 -4.99
CA SER A 132 0.10 1.41 -6.05
C SER A 132 0.14 0.55 -7.32
N ASN A 133 0.43 -0.75 -7.19
CA ASN A 133 0.40 -1.68 -8.31
C ASN A 133 -0.99 -1.84 -8.94
N HIS A 134 -2.05 -1.64 -8.15
CA HIS A 134 -3.42 -1.69 -8.64
C HIS A 134 -3.74 -0.42 -9.43
N LEU A 135 -3.42 0.74 -8.87
CA LEU A 135 -3.64 2.05 -9.50
C LEU A 135 -2.86 2.16 -10.81
N ALA A 136 -1.59 1.78 -10.83
CA ALA A 136 -0.75 1.79 -12.02
C ALA A 136 -1.31 1.00 -13.22
N LYS A 137 -2.19 0.03 -12.98
CA LYS A 137 -2.85 -0.75 -14.03
C LYS A 137 -4.11 -0.10 -14.59
N TYR A 138 -4.66 0.89 -13.91
CA TYR A 138 -5.96 1.49 -14.23
C TYR A 138 -5.89 3.00 -14.47
N ASP A 139 -4.77 3.63 -14.15
CA ASP A 139 -4.54 5.04 -14.38
C ASP A 139 -3.44 5.20 -15.45
N ASP A 140 -3.85 5.58 -16.67
CA ASP A 140 -2.95 5.81 -17.79
C ASP A 140 -1.87 6.86 -17.46
N ARG A 141 -2.19 7.85 -16.62
CA ARG A 141 -1.24 8.89 -16.20
C ARG A 141 -0.13 8.32 -15.31
N ILE A 142 -0.45 7.36 -14.45
CA ILE A 142 0.54 6.66 -13.61
C ILE A 142 1.36 5.72 -14.49
N HIS A 143 0.71 5.04 -15.45
CA HIS A 143 1.38 4.18 -16.40
C HIS A 143 2.36 4.97 -17.27
N ASP A 144 1.95 6.12 -17.79
CA ASP A 144 2.79 7.00 -18.60
C ASP A 144 3.98 7.55 -17.81
N ARG A 145 3.80 7.94 -16.55
CA ARG A 145 4.92 8.35 -15.68
C ARG A 145 5.88 7.21 -15.38
N MET A 146 5.38 6.00 -15.16
CA MET A 146 6.23 4.83 -14.95
C MET A 146 6.98 4.44 -16.23
N ALA A 147 6.35 4.59 -17.41
CA ALA A 147 6.97 4.36 -18.71
C ALA A 147 8.05 5.41 -19.02
N GLN A 148 7.76 6.70 -18.79
CA GLN A 148 8.74 7.79 -18.97
C GLN A 148 9.97 7.59 -18.08
N ASN A 149 9.79 7.18 -16.83
CA ASN A 149 10.91 6.88 -15.93
C ASN A 149 11.70 5.62 -16.37
N ALA A 150 11.10 4.71 -17.14
CA ALA A 150 11.79 3.54 -17.68
C ALA A 150 12.64 3.89 -18.91
N ASP A 151 12.22 4.86 -19.71
CA ASP A 151 12.97 5.34 -20.89
C ASP A 151 14.14 6.27 -20.50
N ASP A 152 14.04 6.96 -19.35
CA ASP A 152 15.11 7.78 -18.78
C ASP A 152 16.22 6.94 -18.13
N ASP A 153 15.99 5.65 -17.90
CA ASP A 153 16.96 4.71 -17.30
C ASP A 153 18.17 4.39 -18.18
N GLU A 154 18.21 4.86 -19.42
CA GLU A 154 19.40 4.65 -20.28
C GLU A 154 20.58 5.54 -19.88
N PHE A 155 20.34 6.64 -19.14
CA PHE A 155 21.39 7.51 -18.60
C PHE A 155 20.93 8.35 -17.40
N GLY A 156 20.85 7.83 -16.21
CA GLY A 156 20.69 8.71 -15.05
C GLY A 156 20.16 8.01 -13.81
N PHE A 157 20.64 8.43 -12.68
CA PHE A 157 20.14 8.04 -11.37
C PHE A 157 18.63 8.33 -11.28
N GLU A 158 17.83 7.29 -11.24
CA GLU A 158 16.39 7.40 -11.06
C GLU A 158 16.09 8.06 -9.72
N GLU A 159 15.30 9.12 -9.74
CA GLU A 159 14.76 9.67 -8.49
C GLU A 159 13.85 8.62 -7.84
N PRO A 160 14.00 8.39 -6.52
CA PRO A 160 13.13 7.45 -5.82
C PRO A 160 11.67 7.90 -5.91
N LEU A 161 10.76 6.95 -6.11
CA LEU A 161 9.33 7.22 -6.07
C LEU A 161 8.98 7.90 -4.74
N PRO A 162 8.30 9.07 -4.74
CA PRO A 162 7.91 9.76 -3.53
C PRO A 162 6.75 9.01 -2.84
N LEU A 163 7.06 7.85 -2.27
CA LEU A 163 6.17 7.21 -1.33
C LEU A 163 6.42 7.87 0.03
N GLY A 164 5.73 8.98 0.25
CA GLY A 164 5.66 9.59 1.57
C GLY A 164 4.98 8.63 2.53
N ILE A 165 5.77 7.79 3.19
CA ILE A 165 5.32 7.05 4.35
C ILE A 165 5.57 7.98 5.54
N ILE A 166 4.53 8.63 5.97
CA ILE A 166 4.50 9.43 7.19
C ILE A 166 4.31 8.52 8.40
#